data_9534191099ebdacce0c9a896a71b5bb4
#
_entry.id   9534191099ebdacce0c9a896a71b5bb4
#
_cell.length_a   1.000
_cell.length_b   1.000
_cell.length_c   1.000
_cell.angle_alpha   90.00
_cell.angle_beta   90.00
_cell.angle_gamma   90.00
#
_symmetry.space_group_name_H-M   'P 1'
#
loop_
_entity.id
_entity.type
_entity.pdbx_description
1 polymer ?
#
loop_
_entity_poly.entity_id
_entity_poly.type
_entity_poly.pdbx_seq_one_letter_code
_entity_poly.pdbx_strand_id
1 'polypeptide(L)'
;MESEQETDYNNIAQRYNITEKDAVTLWRLGYDNLLRYLNPVRNKSILDYGCGNGTFCRFLREKEAIVTGVDISENMIKVAKESNTDSIDYHQITSGNLDFLPENTFDYVISNFVFCTISTQQEIIKVMNSIHRVLRANGLLIIMNTNWDKSNGQEFISFKLQFSGSLFPGKPVTAVIKTEPPITMKDYYWSKENYIELLTESGFELQGISEPLAKGNHIPWIAEKSYPPFQIIYSTKFSPEAQVWS
;
A
#
# COMPACT_ATOMS: atom_id res chain seq x y z
N MET A 1 9.68 8.66 29.49
CA MET A 1 9.01 7.94 28.40
C MET A 1 8.76 8.96 27.32
N GLU A 2 9.64 9.02 26.32
CA GLU A 2 9.37 9.84 25.14
C GLU A 2 8.12 9.29 24.46
N SER A 3 7.13 10.14 24.24
CA SER A 3 5.97 9.80 23.44
C SER A 3 6.47 9.34 22.08
N GLU A 4 6.26 8.08 21.75
CA GLU A 4 6.60 7.55 20.43
C GLU A 4 5.72 8.25 19.40
N GLN A 5 6.24 9.32 18.78
CA GLN A 5 5.53 10.06 17.75
C GLN A 5 5.33 9.21 16.50
N GLU A 6 4.09 9.17 15.98
CA GLU A 6 3.77 8.59 14.66
C GLU A 6 4.61 9.24 13.56
N THR A 7 4.77 8.55 12.43
CA THR A 7 5.48 9.13 11.28
C THR A 7 4.70 10.34 10.77
N ASP A 8 5.29 11.54 10.86
CA ASP A 8 4.69 12.75 10.33
C ASP A 8 5.00 12.89 8.83
N TYR A 9 4.08 12.38 8.01
CA TYR A 9 4.18 12.43 6.54
C TYR A 9 4.19 13.86 5.99
N ASN A 10 3.63 14.84 6.71
CA ASN A 10 3.71 16.24 6.30
C ASN A 10 5.16 16.77 6.36
N ASN A 11 5.91 16.37 7.37
CA ASN A 11 7.29 16.80 7.55
C ASN A 11 8.27 16.11 6.58
N ILE A 12 7.96 14.91 6.11
CA ILE A 12 8.83 14.16 5.21
C ILE A 12 8.45 14.30 3.73
N ALA A 13 7.31 14.90 3.39
CA ALA A 13 6.76 14.93 2.03
C ALA A 13 7.76 15.41 0.98
N GLN A 14 8.49 16.51 1.25
CA GLN A 14 9.49 17.04 0.32
C GLN A 14 10.73 16.14 0.17
N ARG A 15 11.05 15.35 1.21
CA ARG A 15 12.17 14.41 1.23
C ARG A 15 11.77 13.03 0.70
N TYR A 16 10.48 12.74 0.65
CA TYR A 16 9.93 11.45 0.19
C TYR A 16 9.93 11.32 -1.34
N ASN A 17 10.77 12.11 -2.03
CA ASN A 17 10.99 11.98 -3.46
C ASN A 17 11.99 10.83 -3.75
N ILE A 18 11.57 9.62 -3.35
CA ILE A 18 12.38 8.40 -3.47
C ILE A 18 12.41 7.98 -4.94
N THR A 19 13.58 8.04 -5.55
CA THR A 19 13.76 7.66 -6.95
C THR A 19 13.69 6.13 -7.13
N GLU A 20 13.47 5.65 -8.36
CA GLU A 20 13.53 4.21 -8.67
C GLU A 20 14.87 3.60 -8.24
N LYS A 21 15.98 4.36 -8.34
CA LYS A 21 17.31 3.93 -7.93
C LYS A 21 17.41 3.72 -6.42
N ASP A 22 16.80 4.63 -5.63
CA ASP A 22 16.83 4.54 -4.16
C ASP A 22 15.87 3.49 -3.63
N ALA A 23 14.79 3.21 -4.36
CA ALA A 23 13.74 2.27 -3.99
C ALA A 23 13.71 1.02 -4.88
N VAL A 24 14.87 0.53 -5.33
CA VAL A 24 14.94 -0.60 -6.28
C VAL A 24 14.18 -1.84 -5.79
N THR A 25 14.23 -2.15 -4.49
CA THR A 25 13.46 -3.25 -3.90
C THR A 25 11.94 -3.03 -4.09
N LEU A 26 11.44 -1.82 -3.82
CA LEU A 26 10.04 -1.46 -3.97
C LEU A 26 9.60 -1.57 -5.44
N TRP A 27 10.35 -1.00 -6.37
CA TRP A 27 10.00 -1.04 -7.79
C TRP A 27 10.02 -2.47 -8.33
N ARG A 28 11.09 -3.23 -8.10
CA ARG A 28 11.27 -4.55 -8.72
C ARG A 28 10.51 -5.68 -8.02
N LEU A 29 10.32 -5.61 -6.71
CA LEU A 29 9.60 -6.64 -5.97
C LEU A 29 8.21 -6.20 -5.53
N GLY A 30 7.99 -4.92 -5.32
CA GLY A 30 6.67 -4.38 -5.01
C GLY A 30 5.85 -4.14 -6.28
N TYR A 31 6.09 -3.04 -6.97
CA TYR A 31 5.25 -2.55 -8.06
C TYR A 31 5.21 -3.49 -9.28
N ASP A 32 6.35 -4.05 -9.73
CA ASP A 32 6.36 -5.02 -10.83
C ASP A 32 5.53 -6.27 -10.54
N ASN A 33 5.48 -6.73 -9.27
CA ASN A 33 4.63 -7.85 -8.89
C ASN A 33 3.17 -7.44 -8.70
N LEU A 34 2.89 -6.26 -8.13
CA LEU A 34 1.54 -5.74 -7.96
C LEU A 34 0.83 -5.61 -9.31
N LEU A 35 1.51 -5.11 -10.35
CA LEU A 35 0.96 -4.97 -11.69
C LEU A 35 0.44 -6.28 -12.30
N ARG A 36 0.92 -7.44 -11.87
CA ARG A 36 0.42 -8.73 -12.35
C ARG A 36 -1.04 -8.98 -12.00
N TYR A 37 -1.52 -8.35 -10.92
CA TYR A 37 -2.91 -8.44 -10.46
C TYR A 37 -3.79 -7.36 -11.06
N LEU A 38 -3.21 -6.30 -11.66
CA LEU A 38 -3.89 -5.24 -12.36
C LEU A 38 -3.96 -5.53 -13.87
N ASN A 39 -4.66 -6.55 -14.28
CA ASN A 39 -4.72 -6.90 -15.70
C ASN A 39 -6.17 -7.07 -16.16
N PRO A 40 -6.65 -6.21 -17.07
CA PRO A 40 -5.97 -5.09 -17.71
C PRO A 40 -5.89 -3.82 -16.83
N VAL A 41 -4.86 -2.98 -17.04
CA VAL A 41 -4.73 -1.64 -16.41
C VAL A 41 -5.39 -0.56 -17.28
N ARG A 42 -5.20 -0.66 -18.60
CA ARG A 42 -5.67 0.33 -19.57
C ARG A 42 -7.18 0.60 -19.47
N ASN A 43 -7.56 1.87 -19.39
CA ASN A 43 -8.94 2.34 -19.26
C ASN A 43 -9.67 1.87 -17.98
N LYS A 44 -8.94 1.34 -16.99
CA LYS A 44 -9.50 0.97 -15.69
C LYS A 44 -9.54 2.15 -14.75
N SER A 45 -10.63 2.25 -13.98
CA SER A 45 -10.78 3.23 -12.91
C SER A 45 -10.09 2.70 -11.65
N ILE A 46 -9.04 3.38 -11.21
CA ILE A 46 -8.16 2.94 -10.11
C ILE A 46 -8.11 4.01 -9.03
N LEU A 47 -8.39 3.62 -7.79
CA LEU A 47 -8.15 4.44 -6.61
C LEU A 47 -6.83 4.01 -5.97
N ASP A 48 -5.89 4.95 -5.82
CA ASP A 48 -4.68 4.79 -5.00
C ASP A 48 -4.95 5.40 -3.61
N TYR A 49 -5.24 4.53 -2.65
CA TYR A 49 -5.55 4.92 -1.26
C TYR A 49 -4.26 5.04 -0.45
N GLY A 50 -3.90 6.25 -0.04
CA GLY A 50 -2.60 6.60 0.52
C GLY A 50 -1.57 6.84 -0.58
N CYS A 51 -1.92 7.66 -1.57
CA CYS A 51 -1.13 7.85 -2.78
C CYS A 51 0.20 8.60 -2.56
N GLY A 52 0.42 9.17 -1.36
CA GLY A 52 1.58 9.97 -1.03
C GLY A 52 1.81 11.09 -2.04
N ASN A 53 3.04 11.24 -2.51
CA ASN A 53 3.43 12.23 -3.52
C ASN A 53 2.98 11.89 -4.96
N GLY A 54 2.11 10.90 -5.14
CA GLY A 54 1.53 10.51 -6.42
C GLY A 54 2.44 9.73 -7.38
N THR A 55 3.59 9.24 -6.92
CA THR A 55 4.53 8.51 -7.79
C THR A 55 3.89 7.28 -8.43
N PHE A 56 3.17 6.48 -7.66
CA PHE A 56 2.50 5.29 -8.21
C PHE A 56 1.28 5.64 -9.06
N CYS A 57 0.54 6.71 -8.73
CA CYS A 57 -0.54 7.23 -9.57
C CYS A 57 -0.03 7.60 -10.98
N ARG A 58 1.10 8.33 -11.08
CA ARG A 58 1.70 8.69 -12.38
C ARG A 58 2.13 7.45 -13.15
N PHE A 59 2.75 6.48 -12.50
CA PHE A 59 3.12 5.22 -13.12
C PHE A 59 1.91 4.45 -13.68
N LEU A 60 0.77 4.43 -12.99
CA LEU A 60 -0.47 3.84 -13.49
C LEU A 60 -1.05 4.65 -14.65
N ARG A 61 -0.94 5.97 -14.58
CA ARG A 61 -1.42 6.86 -15.64
C ARG A 61 -0.65 6.67 -16.95
N GLU A 62 0.67 6.46 -16.88
CA GLU A 62 1.50 6.08 -18.03
C GLU A 62 1.02 4.78 -18.71
N LYS A 63 0.34 3.91 -17.96
CA LYS A 63 -0.31 2.68 -18.47
C LYS A 63 -1.76 2.90 -18.91
N GLU A 64 -2.14 4.16 -19.09
CA GLU A 64 -3.46 4.59 -19.55
C GLU A 64 -4.60 4.22 -18.59
N ALA A 65 -4.34 4.09 -17.29
CA ALA A 65 -5.40 4.00 -16.26
C ALA A 65 -6.09 5.35 -16.05
N ILE A 66 -7.32 5.33 -15.55
CA ILE A 66 -8.04 6.49 -15.01
C ILE A 66 -7.81 6.47 -13.51
N VAL A 67 -6.97 7.39 -13.01
CA VAL A 67 -6.45 7.32 -11.64
C VAL A 67 -7.00 8.44 -10.78
N THR A 68 -7.46 8.08 -9.58
CA THR A 68 -7.74 8.98 -8.47
C THR A 68 -6.78 8.64 -7.33
N GLY A 69 -6.11 9.63 -6.76
CA GLY A 69 -5.24 9.47 -5.61
C GLY A 69 -5.81 10.16 -4.37
N VAL A 70 -5.79 9.48 -3.22
CA VAL A 70 -6.19 10.08 -1.94
C VAL A 70 -5.12 9.86 -0.88
N ASP A 71 -4.90 10.87 -0.03
CA ASP A 71 -3.97 10.78 1.09
C ASP A 71 -4.45 11.65 2.26
N ILE A 72 -4.07 11.32 3.48
CA ILE A 72 -4.38 12.11 4.67
C ILE A 72 -3.44 13.32 4.81
N SER A 73 -2.24 13.28 4.23
CA SER A 73 -1.23 14.31 4.32
C SER A 73 -1.49 15.41 3.28
N GLU A 74 -1.76 16.63 3.77
CA GLU A 74 -1.92 17.80 2.93
C GLU A 74 -0.66 18.08 2.08
N ASN A 75 0.52 17.94 2.70
CA ASN A 75 1.79 18.19 2.03
C ASN A 75 2.09 17.15 0.96
N MET A 76 1.74 15.87 1.16
CA MET A 76 1.86 14.84 0.13
C MET A 76 0.96 15.16 -1.07
N ILE A 77 -0.29 15.50 -0.83
CA ILE A 77 -1.24 15.89 -1.90
C ILE A 77 -0.77 17.15 -2.64
N LYS A 78 -0.19 18.13 -1.93
CA LYS A 78 0.38 19.31 -2.57
C LYS A 78 1.52 18.93 -3.52
N VAL A 79 2.47 18.11 -3.08
CA VAL A 79 3.57 17.61 -3.93
C VAL A 79 3.04 16.79 -5.11
N ALA A 80 2.05 15.94 -4.89
CA ALA A 80 1.41 15.16 -5.96
C ALA A 80 0.79 16.06 -7.03
N LYS A 81 0.07 17.12 -6.64
CA LYS A 81 -0.53 18.09 -7.56
C LYS A 81 0.49 18.93 -8.31
N GLU A 82 1.56 19.38 -7.64
CA GLU A 82 2.64 20.14 -8.27
C GLU A 82 3.40 19.31 -9.33
N SER A 83 3.50 18.00 -9.13
CA SER A 83 4.14 17.07 -10.05
C SER A 83 3.18 16.47 -11.10
N ASN A 84 1.92 16.93 -11.12
CA ASN A 84 0.87 16.33 -11.94
C ASN A 84 0.82 16.97 -13.33
N THR A 85 1.35 16.29 -14.34
CA THR A 85 1.30 16.68 -15.76
C THR A 85 0.12 16.06 -16.50
N ASP A 86 -0.56 15.04 -15.93
CA ASP A 86 -1.41 14.10 -16.66
C ASP A 86 -2.87 14.06 -16.20
N SER A 87 -3.36 15.11 -15.54
CA SER A 87 -4.76 15.23 -15.10
C SER A 87 -5.22 14.09 -14.18
N ILE A 88 -4.38 13.67 -13.24
CA ILE A 88 -4.76 12.76 -12.16
C ILE A 88 -5.51 13.56 -11.11
N ASP A 89 -6.60 12.99 -10.59
CA ASP A 89 -7.44 13.64 -9.59
C ASP A 89 -6.92 13.29 -8.17
N TYR A 90 -6.40 14.30 -7.45
CA TYR A 90 -5.83 14.13 -6.11
C TYR A 90 -6.64 14.84 -5.04
N HIS A 91 -6.99 14.13 -3.96
CA HIS A 91 -7.76 14.66 -2.84
C HIS A 91 -7.10 14.38 -1.49
N GLN A 92 -7.06 15.41 -0.64
CA GLN A 92 -6.79 15.20 0.77
C GLN A 92 -8.05 14.66 1.45
N ILE A 93 -7.89 13.66 2.31
CA ILE A 93 -8.98 13.03 3.06
C ILE A 93 -8.66 12.96 4.56
N THR A 94 -9.66 12.68 5.39
CA THR A 94 -9.45 12.08 6.70
C THR A 94 -9.52 10.56 6.57
N SER A 95 -8.79 9.83 7.43
CA SER A 95 -8.71 8.36 7.35
C SER A 95 -10.10 7.71 7.25
N GLY A 96 -10.26 6.85 6.26
CA GLY A 96 -11.51 6.15 5.97
C GLY A 96 -12.66 7.02 5.43
N ASN A 97 -12.45 8.30 5.12
CA ASN A 97 -13.50 9.13 4.55
C ASN A 97 -13.37 9.21 3.01
N LEU A 98 -14.21 8.45 2.33
CA LEU A 98 -14.36 8.46 0.87
C LEU A 98 -15.77 8.90 0.43
N ASP A 99 -16.55 9.57 1.29
CA ASP A 99 -17.98 9.89 1.06
C ASP A 99 -18.23 10.80 -0.16
N PHE A 100 -17.22 11.58 -0.56
CA PHE A 100 -17.26 12.41 -1.76
C PHE A 100 -17.13 11.60 -3.06
N LEU A 101 -16.69 10.33 -3.00
CA LEU A 101 -16.59 9.44 -4.15
C LEU A 101 -17.88 8.62 -4.30
N PRO A 102 -18.40 8.46 -5.52
CA PRO A 102 -19.57 7.61 -5.76
C PRO A 102 -19.32 6.15 -5.41
N GLU A 103 -20.37 5.45 -5.04
CA GLU A 103 -20.31 4.00 -4.83
C GLU A 103 -20.04 3.23 -6.13
N ASN A 104 -19.45 2.05 -6.02
CA ASN A 104 -19.24 1.13 -7.14
C ASN A 104 -18.56 1.79 -8.37
N THR A 105 -17.55 2.63 -8.13
CA THR A 105 -16.89 3.44 -9.16
C THR A 105 -15.60 2.81 -9.66
N PHE A 106 -14.80 2.20 -8.76
CA PHE A 106 -13.46 1.74 -9.09
C PHE A 106 -13.42 0.27 -9.47
N ASP A 107 -12.67 -0.04 -10.54
CA ASP A 107 -12.35 -1.42 -10.91
C ASP A 107 -11.32 -2.00 -9.94
N TYR A 108 -10.37 -1.16 -9.53
CA TYR A 108 -9.30 -1.50 -8.59
C TYR A 108 -9.14 -0.45 -7.50
N VAL A 109 -8.87 -0.88 -6.29
CA VAL A 109 -8.33 -0.04 -5.22
C VAL A 109 -6.99 -0.62 -4.80
N ILE A 110 -5.97 0.24 -4.74
CA ILE A 110 -4.62 -0.12 -4.34
C ILE A 110 -4.29 0.63 -3.07
N SER A 111 -3.64 -0.05 -2.15
CA SER A 111 -3.17 0.56 -0.90
C SER A 111 -1.75 0.06 -0.61
N ASN A 112 -0.77 0.94 -0.82
CA ASN A 112 0.64 0.62 -0.64
C ASN A 112 1.14 1.22 0.67
N PHE A 113 1.51 0.37 1.64
CA PHE A 113 2.08 0.78 2.94
C PHE A 113 1.20 1.72 3.77
N VAL A 114 -0.13 1.61 3.65
CA VAL A 114 -1.07 2.41 4.45
C VAL A 114 -1.56 1.62 5.66
N PHE A 115 -2.01 0.38 5.47
CA PHE A 115 -2.56 -0.41 6.57
C PHE A 115 -1.54 -0.71 7.67
N CYS A 116 -0.25 -0.75 7.33
CA CYS A 116 0.83 -0.86 8.32
C CYS A 116 1.04 0.42 9.15
N THR A 117 0.48 1.56 8.74
CA THR A 117 0.56 2.81 9.54
C THR A 117 -0.61 2.98 10.51
N ILE A 118 -1.58 2.08 10.49
CA ILE A 118 -2.78 2.13 11.32
C ILE A 118 -2.59 1.26 12.57
N SER A 119 -2.76 1.86 13.75
CA SER A 119 -2.46 1.20 15.03
C SER A 119 -3.60 0.35 15.59
N THR A 120 -4.84 0.47 15.08
CA THR A 120 -6.02 -0.21 15.63
C THR A 120 -6.82 -0.95 14.58
N GLN A 121 -7.41 -2.09 14.97
CA GLN A 121 -8.28 -2.87 14.07
C GLN A 121 -9.53 -2.09 13.65
N GLN A 122 -10.11 -1.31 14.56
CA GLN A 122 -11.30 -0.51 14.30
C GLN A 122 -11.08 0.49 13.17
N GLU A 123 -9.92 1.14 13.14
CA GLU A 123 -9.60 2.08 12.07
C GLU A 123 -9.30 1.35 10.74
N ILE A 124 -8.66 0.18 10.78
CA ILE A 124 -8.48 -0.67 9.60
C ILE A 124 -9.83 -1.08 9.00
N ILE A 125 -10.77 -1.56 9.84
CA ILE A 125 -12.13 -1.94 9.39
C ILE A 125 -12.86 -0.73 8.79
N LYS A 126 -12.78 0.44 9.42
CA LYS A 126 -13.38 1.68 8.89
C LYS A 126 -12.84 2.01 7.50
N VAL A 127 -11.53 1.93 7.30
CA VAL A 127 -10.88 2.15 5.99
C VAL A 127 -11.34 1.09 4.98
N MET A 128 -11.32 -0.19 5.34
CA MET A 128 -11.77 -1.28 4.48
C MET A 128 -13.22 -1.13 4.06
N ASN A 129 -14.12 -0.75 4.98
CA ASN A 129 -15.54 -0.51 4.68
C ASN A 129 -15.73 0.64 3.69
N SER A 130 -14.97 1.73 3.83
CA SER A 130 -15.04 2.84 2.88
C SER A 130 -14.53 2.44 1.48
N ILE A 131 -13.47 1.64 1.41
CA ILE A 131 -12.96 1.06 0.17
C ILE A 131 -14.00 0.11 -0.46
N HIS A 132 -14.61 -0.76 0.36
CA HIS A 132 -15.65 -1.68 -0.10
C HIS A 132 -16.83 -0.93 -0.75
N ARG A 133 -17.25 0.21 -0.19
CA ARG A 133 -18.33 1.02 -0.75
C ARG A 133 -18.01 1.53 -2.15
N VAL A 134 -16.81 2.07 -2.37
CA VAL A 134 -16.43 2.68 -3.66
C VAL A 134 -15.98 1.68 -4.71
N LEU A 135 -15.60 0.47 -4.32
CA LEU A 135 -15.18 -0.60 -5.22
C LEU A 135 -16.41 -1.22 -5.91
N ARG A 136 -16.33 -1.50 -7.21
CA ARG A 136 -17.37 -2.21 -7.97
C ARG A 136 -17.57 -3.63 -7.47
N ALA A 137 -18.73 -4.22 -7.76
CA ALA A 137 -18.93 -5.65 -7.61
C ALA A 137 -17.84 -6.41 -8.40
N ASN A 138 -17.21 -7.40 -7.77
CA ASN A 138 -16.04 -8.13 -8.28
C ASN A 138 -14.80 -7.25 -8.56
N GLY A 139 -14.80 -5.99 -8.10
CA GLY A 139 -13.61 -5.14 -8.12
C GLY A 139 -12.54 -5.67 -7.17
N LEU A 140 -11.28 -5.39 -7.43
CA LEU A 140 -10.14 -5.93 -6.70
C LEU A 140 -9.53 -4.88 -5.77
N LEU A 141 -9.43 -5.22 -4.49
CA LEU A 141 -8.58 -4.52 -3.51
C LEU A 141 -7.22 -5.21 -3.46
N ILE A 142 -6.15 -4.43 -3.63
CA ILE A 142 -4.77 -4.91 -3.50
C ILE A 142 -4.08 -4.11 -2.40
N ILE A 143 -3.59 -4.82 -1.39
CA ILE A 143 -2.84 -4.27 -0.27
C ILE A 143 -1.40 -4.76 -0.36
N MET A 144 -0.44 -3.84 -0.39
CA MET A 144 0.97 -4.17 -0.25
C MET A 144 1.53 -3.58 1.03
N ASN A 145 2.10 -4.44 1.86
CA ASN A 145 2.75 -4.06 3.11
C ASN A 145 4.11 -4.74 3.26
N THR A 146 4.90 -4.23 4.19
CA THR A 146 6.13 -4.88 4.65
C THR A 146 5.82 -6.26 5.23
N ASN A 147 6.62 -7.27 4.86
CA ASN A 147 6.48 -8.63 5.38
C ASN A 147 7.31 -8.81 6.66
N TRP A 148 6.74 -8.40 7.79
CA TRP A 148 7.41 -8.45 9.09
C TRP A 148 7.67 -9.88 9.57
N ASP A 149 6.78 -10.83 9.26
CA ASP A 149 6.89 -12.22 9.72
C ASP A 149 8.12 -12.93 9.15
N LYS A 150 8.41 -12.68 7.87
CA LYS A 150 9.49 -13.36 7.16
C LYS A 150 10.75 -12.52 6.98
N SER A 151 10.66 -11.21 7.16
CA SER A 151 11.75 -10.27 6.81
C SER A 151 12.29 -9.49 7.99
N ASN A 152 11.82 -9.78 9.21
CA ASN A 152 12.29 -9.08 10.40
C ASN A 152 13.81 -9.20 10.60
N GLY A 153 14.43 -8.06 10.93
CA GLY A 153 15.86 -7.99 11.17
C GLY A 153 16.72 -8.12 9.92
N GLN A 154 16.10 -8.28 8.74
CA GLN A 154 16.84 -8.34 7.50
C GLN A 154 17.18 -6.95 6.97
N GLU A 155 18.31 -6.88 6.31
CA GLU A 155 18.76 -5.72 5.56
C GLU A 155 18.57 -5.99 4.06
N PHE A 156 17.81 -5.10 3.40
CA PHE A 156 17.56 -5.09 1.97
C PHE A 156 18.39 -4.00 1.29
N ILE A 157 18.42 -3.98 -0.04
CA ILE A 157 19.14 -2.91 -0.76
C ILE A 157 18.61 -1.53 -0.34
N SER A 158 17.29 -1.35 -0.35
CA SER A 158 16.65 -0.03 -0.18
C SER A 158 16.25 0.31 1.25
N PHE A 159 16.15 -0.68 2.14
CA PHE A 159 15.71 -0.46 3.53
C PHE A 159 16.14 -1.58 4.47
N LYS A 160 15.93 -1.37 5.76
CA LYS A 160 16.07 -2.41 6.80
C LYS A 160 14.89 -2.36 7.76
N LEU A 161 14.58 -3.50 8.36
CA LEU A 161 13.48 -3.67 9.30
C LEU A 161 14.00 -3.92 10.72
N GLN A 162 13.36 -3.31 11.70
CA GLN A 162 13.77 -3.38 13.10
C GLN A 162 12.57 -3.45 14.04
N PHE A 163 12.59 -4.39 14.96
CA PHE A 163 11.73 -4.39 16.15
C PHE A 163 12.43 -5.10 17.31
N SER A 164 11.89 -4.98 18.52
CA SER A 164 12.37 -5.68 19.72
C SER A 164 11.25 -6.51 20.36
N GLY A 165 11.60 -7.65 20.92
CA GLY A 165 10.67 -8.57 21.60
C GLY A 165 9.67 -9.26 20.64
N SER A 166 8.60 -9.83 21.17
CA SER A 166 7.61 -10.56 20.37
C SER A 166 6.71 -9.64 19.56
N LEU A 167 6.30 -10.07 18.37
CA LEU A 167 5.28 -9.41 17.56
C LEU A 167 3.88 -9.75 18.05
N PHE A 168 2.99 -8.75 18.08
CA PHE A 168 1.56 -8.89 18.35
C PHE A 168 0.79 -7.80 17.60
N PRO A 169 -0.49 -7.98 17.28
CA PRO A 169 -1.29 -7.02 16.52
C PRO A 169 -1.24 -5.60 17.10
N GLY A 170 -0.94 -4.61 16.24
CA GLY A 170 -0.82 -3.21 16.63
C GLY A 170 0.50 -2.83 17.31
N LYS A 171 1.47 -3.76 17.40
CA LYS A 171 2.79 -3.44 17.96
C LYS A 171 3.55 -2.47 17.07
N PRO A 172 4.12 -1.38 17.64
CA PRO A 172 5.01 -0.50 16.89
C PRO A 172 6.27 -1.24 16.39
N VAL A 173 6.62 -1.00 15.14
CA VAL A 173 7.80 -1.53 14.44
C VAL A 173 8.44 -0.42 13.60
N THR A 174 9.67 -0.61 13.16
CA THR A 174 10.42 0.45 12.47
C THR A 174 11.01 -0.04 11.16
N ALA A 175 10.71 0.65 10.07
CA ALA A 175 11.40 0.52 8.80
C ALA A 175 12.31 1.74 8.57
N VAL A 176 13.55 1.51 8.16
CA VAL A 176 14.51 2.58 7.84
C VAL A 176 14.84 2.51 6.37
N ILE A 177 14.38 3.50 5.61
CA ILE A 177 14.66 3.65 4.17
C ILE A 177 16.05 4.24 4.03
N LYS A 178 16.88 3.62 3.18
CA LYS A 178 18.28 3.99 2.95
C LYS A 178 18.40 5.14 1.94
N THR A 179 17.85 6.28 2.28
CA THR A 179 18.07 7.55 1.59
C THR A 179 19.19 8.34 2.26
N GLU A 180 19.60 9.46 1.69
CA GLU A 180 20.59 10.36 2.29
C GLU A 180 19.97 11.73 2.58
N PRO A 181 19.72 12.08 3.85
CA PRO A 181 19.80 11.25 5.06
C PRO A 181 18.70 10.16 5.11
N PRO A 182 18.87 9.10 5.95
CA PRO A 182 17.89 8.02 6.07
C PRO A 182 16.52 8.52 6.54
N ILE A 183 15.45 7.84 6.10
CA ILE A 183 14.09 8.11 6.56
C ILE A 183 13.64 6.96 7.45
N THR A 184 13.28 7.28 8.69
CA THR A 184 12.73 6.32 9.64
C THR A 184 11.20 6.37 9.57
N MET A 185 10.59 5.21 9.29
CA MET A 185 9.15 5.03 9.24
C MET A 185 8.72 4.23 10.45
N LYS A 186 7.74 4.72 11.18
CA LYS A 186 7.05 3.96 12.22
C LYS A 186 5.83 3.30 11.62
N ASP A 187 5.79 2.00 11.73
CA ASP A 187 4.68 1.16 11.30
C ASP A 187 4.10 0.41 12.50
N TYR A 188 3.01 -0.27 12.27
CA TYR A 188 2.40 -1.20 13.21
C TYR A 188 2.35 -2.59 12.59
N TYR A 189 2.70 -3.57 13.39
CA TYR A 189 2.65 -4.97 12.98
C TYR A 189 1.22 -5.48 12.92
N TRP A 190 0.89 -6.07 11.80
CA TRP A 190 -0.30 -6.87 11.57
C TRP A 190 0.11 -8.13 10.84
N SER A 191 -0.24 -9.30 11.38
CA SER A 191 0.08 -10.56 10.71
C SER A 191 -0.77 -10.74 9.46
N LYS A 192 -0.35 -11.65 8.62
CA LYS A 192 -1.12 -12.07 7.45
C LYS A 192 -2.54 -12.54 7.84
N GLU A 193 -2.63 -13.29 8.92
CA GLU A 193 -3.89 -13.81 9.47
C GLU A 193 -4.81 -12.66 9.90
N ASN A 194 -4.27 -11.63 10.55
CA ASN A 194 -5.06 -10.43 10.92
C ASN A 194 -5.64 -9.75 9.68
N TYR A 195 -4.86 -9.59 8.60
CA TYR A 195 -5.40 -9.00 7.37
C TYR A 195 -6.51 -9.86 6.75
N ILE A 196 -6.39 -11.19 6.77
CA ILE A 196 -7.42 -12.10 6.26
C ILE A 196 -8.73 -11.97 7.06
N GLU A 197 -8.63 -11.94 8.38
CA GLU A 197 -9.78 -11.77 9.28
C GLU A 197 -10.48 -10.43 9.04
N LEU A 198 -9.73 -9.33 9.00
CA LEU A 198 -10.25 -7.98 8.81
C LEU A 198 -10.87 -7.77 7.41
N LEU A 199 -10.28 -8.35 6.36
CA LEU A 199 -10.85 -8.37 5.03
C LEU A 199 -12.18 -9.10 5.00
N THR A 200 -12.25 -10.29 5.61
CA THR A 200 -13.48 -11.09 5.68
C THR A 200 -14.58 -10.36 6.43
N GLU A 201 -14.26 -9.74 7.58
CA GLU A 201 -15.20 -8.93 8.37
C GLU A 201 -15.71 -7.73 7.59
N SER A 202 -14.89 -7.17 6.71
CA SER A 202 -15.23 -6.02 5.86
C SER A 202 -15.87 -6.40 4.52
N GLY A 203 -16.31 -7.65 4.34
CA GLY A 203 -17.03 -8.10 3.15
C GLY A 203 -16.16 -8.37 1.91
N PHE A 204 -14.87 -8.64 2.10
CA PHE A 204 -13.98 -9.04 1.03
C PHE A 204 -13.74 -10.56 1.03
N GLU A 205 -13.57 -11.11 -0.17
CA GLU A 205 -13.16 -12.49 -0.39
C GLU A 205 -11.68 -12.54 -0.82
N LEU A 206 -10.84 -13.20 -0.02
CA LEU A 206 -9.42 -13.35 -0.32
C LEU A 206 -9.23 -14.17 -1.60
N GLN A 207 -8.50 -13.61 -2.55
CA GLN A 207 -8.12 -14.29 -3.79
C GLN A 207 -6.70 -14.87 -3.70
N GLY A 208 -5.83 -14.26 -2.90
CA GLY A 208 -4.51 -14.80 -2.66
C GLY A 208 -3.55 -13.83 -1.99
N ILE A 209 -2.36 -14.37 -1.71
CA ILE A 209 -1.24 -13.62 -1.12
C ILE A 209 0.03 -13.96 -1.89
N SER A 210 0.78 -12.93 -2.25
CA SER A 210 2.09 -13.07 -2.88
C SER A 210 3.18 -12.49 -1.98
N GLU A 211 4.29 -13.22 -1.90
CA GLU A 211 5.47 -12.84 -1.14
C GLU A 211 6.70 -12.91 -2.07
N PRO A 212 6.91 -11.87 -2.90
CA PRO A 212 7.88 -11.94 -3.98
C PRO A 212 9.32 -11.99 -3.47
N LEU A 213 10.11 -12.91 -4.05
CA LEU A 213 11.55 -13.00 -3.90
C LEU A 213 12.27 -12.50 -5.14
N ALA A 214 13.44 -11.92 -4.96
CA ALA A 214 14.30 -11.50 -6.07
C ALA A 214 14.84 -12.69 -6.86
N LYS A 215 14.99 -12.50 -8.17
CA LYS A 215 15.56 -13.48 -9.09
C LYS A 215 16.72 -12.87 -9.88
N GLY A 216 17.62 -13.75 -10.34
CA GLY A 216 18.76 -13.32 -11.16
C GLY A 216 19.86 -12.60 -10.35
N ASN A 217 20.90 -12.12 -11.06
CA ASN A 217 22.12 -11.53 -10.47
C ASN A 217 22.46 -10.14 -11.07
N HIS A 218 21.59 -9.58 -11.91
CA HIS A 218 21.81 -8.28 -12.55
C HIS A 218 21.66 -7.10 -11.57
N ILE A 219 20.96 -7.31 -10.44
CA ILE A 219 20.90 -6.39 -9.32
C ILE A 219 21.65 -7.05 -8.15
N PRO A 220 22.49 -6.32 -7.40
CA PRO A 220 23.24 -6.86 -6.27
C PRO A 220 22.36 -6.99 -5.03
N TRP A 221 21.35 -7.86 -5.10
CA TRP A 221 20.44 -8.14 -4.00
C TRP A 221 21.17 -8.53 -2.72
N ILE A 222 20.70 -8.07 -1.57
CA ILE A 222 21.25 -8.41 -0.24
C ILE A 222 20.48 -9.60 0.32
N ALA A 223 19.32 -9.36 0.91
CA ALA A 223 18.48 -10.40 1.53
C ALA A 223 17.29 -10.82 0.64
N GLU A 224 16.96 -10.06 -0.40
CA GLU A 224 15.74 -10.18 -1.20
C GLU A 224 15.58 -11.53 -1.92
N LYS A 225 16.65 -12.30 -2.09
CA LYS A 225 16.59 -13.65 -2.67
C LYS A 225 16.11 -14.71 -1.69
N SER A 226 16.28 -14.49 -0.40
CA SER A 226 15.98 -15.45 0.66
C SER A 226 14.80 -15.03 1.54
N TYR A 227 14.55 -13.73 1.63
CA TYR A 227 13.54 -13.14 2.49
C TYR A 227 12.63 -12.22 1.67
N PRO A 228 11.32 -12.48 1.61
CA PRO A 228 10.39 -11.63 0.89
C PRO A 228 10.20 -10.31 1.66
N PRO A 229 10.58 -9.16 1.06
CA PRO A 229 10.49 -7.86 1.75
C PRO A 229 9.05 -7.40 1.92
N PHE A 230 8.14 -7.84 1.04
CA PHE A 230 6.75 -7.43 0.99
C PHE A 230 5.81 -8.61 0.98
N GLN A 231 4.58 -8.36 1.46
CA GLN A 231 3.41 -9.19 1.21
C GLN A 231 2.41 -8.38 0.39
N ILE A 232 1.86 -8.99 -0.65
CA ILE A 232 0.82 -8.42 -1.50
C ILE A 232 -0.42 -9.29 -1.32
N ILE A 233 -1.45 -8.73 -0.70
CA ILE A 233 -2.73 -9.38 -0.43
C ILE A 233 -3.73 -8.84 -1.45
N TYR A 234 -4.43 -9.72 -2.15
CA TYR A 234 -5.45 -9.31 -3.10
C TYR A 234 -6.76 -10.03 -2.85
N SER A 235 -7.84 -9.26 -2.86
CA SER A 235 -9.19 -9.68 -2.47
C SER A 235 -10.24 -9.01 -3.34
N THR A 236 -11.35 -9.68 -3.60
CA THR A 236 -12.48 -9.12 -4.34
C THR A 236 -13.58 -8.66 -3.39
N LYS A 237 -14.32 -7.63 -3.81
CA LYS A 237 -15.57 -7.27 -3.14
C LYS A 237 -16.55 -8.42 -3.27
N PHE A 238 -16.97 -9.01 -2.15
CA PHE A 238 -17.99 -10.05 -2.16
C PHE A 238 -19.32 -9.50 -2.70
N SER A 239 -19.88 -10.18 -3.69
CA SER A 239 -21.21 -9.87 -4.24
C SER A 239 -22.10 -11.12 -4.16
N PRO A 240 -23.11 -11.13 -3.29
CA PRO A 240 -24.03 -12.27 -3.20
C PRO A 240 -24.76 -12.61 -4.51
N GLU A 241 -24.89 -11.61 -5.39
CA GLU A 241 -25.64 -11.77 -6.66
C GLU A 241 -24.87 -12.59 -7.73
N ALA A 242 -23.55 -12.75 -7.57
CA ALA A 242 -22.74 -13.49 -8.55
C ALA A 242 -22.90 -15.01 -8.46
N GLN A 243 -23.52 -15.55 -7.40
CA GLN A 243 -23.70 -16.99 -7.19
C GLN A 243 -25.02 -17.55 -7.77
N VAL A 244 -25.87 -16.73 -8.37
CA VAL A 244 -27.20 -17.17 -8.84
C VAL A 244 -27.16 -17.77 -10.27
N TRP A 245 -26.02 -17.71 -10.98
CA TRP A 245 -25.92 -18.13 -12.39
C TRP A 245 -24.73 -19.05 -12.68
N SER A 246 -24.44 -20.02 -11.83
CA SER A 246 -23.48 -21.11 -12.17
C SER A 246 -24.15 -22.47 -12.18
#